data_9a1c7a81084800a4d86fd6e2bf7da463
#
_entry.id   9a1c7a81084800a4d86fd6e2bf7da463
#
_cell.length_a   1.000
_cell.length_b   1.000
_cell.length_c   1.000
_cell.angle_alpha   90.00
_cell.angle_beta   90.00
_cell.angle_gamma   90.00
#
_symmetry.space_group_name_H-M   'P 1'
#
loop_
_entity.id
_entity.type
_entity.pdbx_description
1 polymer ?
#
loop_
_entity_poly.entity_id
_entity_poly.type
_entity_poly.pdbx_seq_one_letter_code
_entity_poly.pdbx_strand_id
1 'polypeptide(L)'
;MGECHPWVQGSTLRDATWMQCMHFADNAGWPVTFHVTEPVGHDYPGRVSTPFDDFLWLAREIPTLKIILAHAGGLFPFYELNPKVRPDLQNVFYDLAACPLLYDPQVYRQLIDVVGYEKIIWGTDYPLRVMPKTQEKPDFASFKNLLHNEAKLSSKEASAIFGGNILSILP
;
A
#
# COMPACT_ATOMS: atom_id res chain seq x y z
N MET A 1 -1.76 1.59 -12.54
CA MET A 1 -3.21 1.29 -12.68
C MET A 1 -3.81 1.19 -11.29
N GLY A 2 -4.95 1.74 -11.00
CA GLY A 2 -5.61 1.65 -9.68
C GLY A 2 -6.33 2.94 -9.29
N GLU A 3 -6.91 2.97 -8.14
CA GLU A 3 -6.94 1.95 -7.07
C GLU A 3 -7.96 0.85 -7.43
N CYS A 4 -7.53 -0.41 -7.42
CA CYS A 4 -8.37 -1.54 -7.80
C CYS A 4 -8.98 -2.20 -6.56
N HIS A 5 -10.27 -2.57 -6.63
CA HIS A 5 -10.98 -3.23 -5.54
C HIS A 5 -11.96 -4.28 -6.09
N PRO A 6 -11.48 -5.43 -6.60
CA PRO A 6 -12.33 -6.45 -7.23
C PRO A 6 -13.46 -6.92 -6.33
N TRP A 7 -13.20 -7.10 -5.05
CA TRP A 7 -14.19 -7.66 -4.10
C TRP A 7 -15.43 -6.77 -3.90
N VAL A 8 -15.31 -5.45 -4.01
CA VAL A 8 -16.48 -4.54 -4.01
C VAL A 8 -17.39 -4.81 -5.21
N GLN A 9 -16.82 -5.32 -6.30
CA GLN A 9 -17.56 -5.65 -7.52
C GLN A 9 -18.08 -7.10 -7.52
N GLY A 10 -17.96 -7.82 -6.39
CA GLY A 10 -18.34 -9.22 -6.29
C GLY A 10 -17.44 -10.18 -7.06
N SER A 11 -16.20 -9.75 -7.36
CA SER A 11 -15.18 -10.49 -8.08
C SER A 11 -13.97 -10.81 -7.17
N THR A 12 -13.00 -11.53 -7.69
CA THR A 12 -11.74 -11.84 -6.99
C THR A 12 -10.54 -11.60 -7.91
N LEU A 13 -9.34 -11.53 -7.34
CA LEU A 13 -8.11 -11.45 -8.14
C LEU A 13 -7.89 -12.66 -9.05
N ARG A 14 -8.53 -13.81 -8.73
CA ARG A 14 -8.39 -15.06 -9.49
C ARG A 14 -9.31 -15.16 -10.69
N ASP A 15 -10.23 -14.21 -10.86
CA ASP A 15 -11.13 -14.20 -12.01
C ASP A 15 -10.38 -13.88 -13.30
N ALA A 16 -10.72 -14.61 -14.38
CA ALA A 16 -10.00 -14.53 -15.64
C ALA A 16 -9.87 -13.11 -16.21
N THR A 17 -10.92 -12.28 -16.04
CA THR A 17 -10.91 -10.88 -16.50
C THR A 17 -9.89 -10.05 -15.72
N TRP A 18 -9.83 -10.21 -14.38
CA TRP A 18 -8.83 -9.54 -13.57
C TRP A 18 -7.42 -9.99 -13.90
N MET A 19 -7.20 -11.29 -14.10
CA MET A 19 -5.90 -11.82 -14.51
C MET A 19 -5.45 -11.27 -15.86
N GLN A 20 -6.35 -11.12 -16.82
CA GLN A 20 -6.02 -10.46 -18.10
C GLN A 20 -5.56 -9.01 -17.89
N CYS A 21 -6.24 -8.25 -17.00
CA CYS A 21 -5.83 -6.89 -16.65
C CYS A 21 -4.45 -6.86 -15.97
N MET A 22 -4.16 -7.82 -15.09
CA MET A 22 -2.86 -7.91 -14.41
C MET A 22 -1.74 -8.23 -15.40
N HIS A 23 -1.92 -9.19 -16.29
CA HIS A 23 -0.96 -9.48 -17.35
C HIS A 23 -0.76 -8.30 -18.31
N PHE A 24 -1.82 -7.56 -18.63
CA PHE A 24 -1.70 -6.37 -19.45
C PHE A 24 -0.85 -5.28 -18.73
N ALA A 25 -1.10 -5.04 -17.43
CA ALA A 25 -0.34 -4.08 -16.65
C ALA A 25 1.14 -4.49 -16.55
N ASP A 26 1.41 -5.78 -16.28
CA ASP A 26 2.77 -6.33 -16.23
C ASP A 26 3.52 -6.14 -17.56
N ASN A 27 2.90 -6.51 -18.68
CA ASN A 27 3.47 -6.35 -20.02
C ASN A 27 3.74 -4.87 -20.37
N ALA A 28 2.93 -3.94 -19.83
CA ALA A 28 3.11 -2.50 -20.03
C ALA A 28 4.10 -1.89 -19.03
N GLY A 29 4.62 -2.65 -18.07
CA GLY A 29 5.48 -2.16 -17.00
C GLY A 29 4.74 -1.29 -15.97
N TRP A 30 3.41 -1.34 -15.92
CA TRP A 30 2.61 -0.51 -15.04
C TRP A 30 2.46 -1.13 -13.65
N PRO A 31 2.77 -0.39 -12.58
CA PRO A 31 2.39 -0.83 -11.25
C PRO A 31 0.87 -0.84 -11.07
N VAL A 32 0.38 -1.74 -10.25
CA VAL A 32 -1.04 -1.85 -9.91
C VAL A 32 -1.24 -1.59 -8.42
N THR A 33 -2.08 -0.62 -8.09
CA THR A 33 -2.46 -0.31 -6.71
C THR A 33 -3.78 -1.00 -6.38
N PHE A 34 -3.82 -1.70 -5.24
CA PHE A 34 -5.02 -2.32 -4.70
C PHE A 34 -5.42 -1.66 -3.39
N HIS A 35 -6.73 -1.42 -3.25
CA HIS A 35 -7.31 -1.13 -1.95
C HIS A 35 -7.11 -2.31 -1.01
N VAL A 36 -6.71 -2.04 0.23
CA VAL A 36 -6.59 -3.07 1.26
C VAL A 36 -7.38 -2.68 2.50
N THR A 37 -8.33 -3.52 2.84
CA THR A 37 -9.10 -3.41 4.09
C THR A 37 -8.43 -4.25 5.17
N GLU A 38 -8.25 -3.69 6.36
CA GLU A 38 -7.73 -4.45 7.50
C GLU A 38 -8.64 -5.65 7.80
N PRO A 39 -8.06 -6.85 8.04
CA PRO A 39 -8.83 -8.03 8.45
C PRO A 39 -9.56 -7.79 9.78
N VAL A 40 -8.93 -7.03 10.66
CA VAL A 40 -9.45 -6.60 11.96
C VAL A 40 -9.44 -5.08 12.03
N GLY A 41 -10.58 -4.46 12.17
CA GLY A 41 -10.71 -3.00 12.19
C GLY A 41 -12.14 -2.59 12.56
N HIS A 42 -12.42 -1.29 12.56
CA HIS A 42 -13.76 -0.77 12.81
C HIS A 42 -14.66 -0.97 11.57
N ASP A 43 -15.96 -1.13 11.82
CA ASP A 43 -16.93 -1.21 10.74
C ASP A 43 -17.26 0.19 10.20
N TYR A 44 -17.38 0.30 8.88
CA TYR A 44 -17.83 1.49 8.16
C TYR A 44 -18.68 1.10 6.94
N PRO A 45 -19.57 1.97 6.47
CA PRO A 45 -20.38 1.68 5.28
C PRO A 45 -19.50 1.41 4.06
N GLY A 46 -19.75 0.30 3.38
CA GLY A 46 -18.98 -0.11 2.20
C GLY A 46 -17.69 -0.89 2.50
N ARG A 47 -17.41 -1.22 3.77
CA ARG A 47 -16.29 -2.09 4.13
C ARG A 47 -16.46 -3.47 3.49
N VAL A 48 -15.50 -3.87 2.68
CA VAL A 48 -15.45 -5.20 2.03
C VAL A 48 -14.09 -5.82 2.34
N SER A 49 -14.10 -7.10 2.73
CA SER A 49 -12.87 -7.84 3.04
C SER A 49 -11.98 -7.98 1.80
N THR A 50 -10.68 -7.79 2.01
CA THR A 50 -9.64 -8.01 1.01
C THR A 50 -8.71 -9.12 1.51
N PRO A 51 -8.89 -10.38 1.05
CA PRO A 51 -8.13 -11.51 1.56
C PRO A 51 -6.64 -11.37 1.29
N PHE A 52 -5.81 -11.43 2.32
CA PHE A 52 -4.34 -11.31 2.21
C PHE A 52 -3.73 -12.43 1.36
N ASP A 53 -4.32 -13.62 1.40
CA ASP A 53 -3.88 -14.75 0.59
C ASP A 53 -4.00 -14.50 -0.91
N ASP A 54 -4.93 -13.66 -1.35
CA ASP A 54 -5.06 -13.30 -2.76
C ASP A 54 -3.90 -12.41 -3.23
N PHE A 55 -3.41 -11.51 -2.39
CA PHE A 55 -2.23 -10.70 -2.71
C PHE A 55 -0.95 -11.54 -2.75
N LEU A 56 -0.77 -12.45 -1.78
CA LEU A 56 0.36 -13.37 -1.79
C LEU A 56 0.33 -14.29 -3.02
N TRP A 57 -0.86 -14.79 -3.38
CA TRP A 57 -1.05 -15.60 -4.56
C TRP A 57 -0.70 -14.80 -5.84
N LEU A 58 -1.21 -13.57 -5.99
CA LEU A 58 -0.92 -12.74 -7.15
C LEU A 58 0.57 -12.42 -7.28
N ALA A 59 1.24 -12.13 -6.17
CA ALA A 59 2.68 -11.84 -6.16
C ALA A 59 3.52 -13.05 -6.63
N ARG A 60 3.07 -14.26 -6.35
CA ARG A 60 3.67 -15.53 -6.83
C ARG A 60 3.34 -15.81 -8.29
N GLU A 61 2.09 -15.56 -8.70
CA GLU A 61 1.59 -15.85 -10.05
C GLU A 61 2.24 -14.95 -11.10
N ILE A 62 2.44 -13.65 -10.78
CA ILE A 62 3.08 -12.68 -11.67
C ILE A 62 4.22 -11.96 -10.92
N PRO A 63 5.38 -12.61 -10.75
CA PRO A 63 6.47 -12.06 -9.91
C PRO A 63 7.15 -10.81 -10.48
N THR A 64 6.88 -10.45 -11.73
CA THR A 64 7.36 -9.23 -12.39
C THR A 64 6.44 -8.03 -12.19
N LEU A 65 5.15 -8.28 -11.94
CA LEU A 65 4.15 -7.23 -11.70
C LEU A 65 4.50 -6.43 -10.44
N LYS A 66 4.57 -5.12 -10.55
CA LYS A 66 4.72 -4.22 -9.39
C LYS A 66 3.37 -4.02 -8.71
N ILE A 67 3.21 -4.57 -7.53
CA ILE A 67 1.98 -4.53 -6.74
C ILE A 67 2.14 -3.50 -5.64
N ILE A 68 1.23 -2.53 -5.56
CA ILE A 68 1.17 -1.55 -4.46
C ILE A 68 -0.08 -1.87 -3.63
N LEU A 69 0.11 -2.14 -2.36
CA LEU A 69 -0.97 -2.37 -1.41
C LEU A 69 -1.23 -1.07 -0.63
N ALA A 70 -2.40 -0.48 -0.84
CA ALA A 70 -2.79 0.78 -0.23
C ALA A 70 -3.00 0.66 1.28
N HIS A 71 -2.95 1.81 1.99
CA HIS A 71 -3.25 1.91 3.41
C HIS A 71 -2.34 1.03 4.28
N ALA A 72 -1.02 1.13 4.06
CA ALA A 72 -0.01 0.27 4.71
C ALA A 72 -0.29 -1.24 4.50
N GLY A 73 -0.95 -1.59 3.39
CA GLY A 73 -1.36 -2.95 3.08
C GLY A 73 -2.25 -3.59 4.14
N GLY A 74 -3.01 -2.80 4.92
CA GLY A 74 -3.82 -3.34 6.02
C GLY A 74 -2.99 -4.09 7.07
N LEU A 75 -1.72 -3.70 7.28
CA LEU A 75 -0.69 -4.36 8.09
C LEU A 75 -0.18 -5.70 7.53
N PHE A 76 -0.47 -6.01 6.26
CA PHE A 76 0.12 -7.16 5.57
C PHE A 76 1.67 -7.18 5.59
N PRO A 77 2.40 -6.03 5.57
CA PRO A 77 3.86 -6.00 5.67
C PRO A 77 4.44 -6.82 6.80
N PHE A 78 3.75 -6.97 7.94
CA PHE A 78 4.23 -7.74 9.08
C PHE A 78 4.36 -9.24 8.78
N TYR A 79 3.67 -9.77 7.76
CA TYR A 79 3.87 -11.14 7.29
C TYR A 79 5.21 -11.34 6.57
N GLU A 80 5.90 -10.27 6.16
CA GLU A 80 7.27 -10.37 5.65
C GLU A 80 8.29 -10.75 6.74
N LEU A 81 7.92 -10.71 8.02
CA LEU A 81 8.72 -11.29 9.10
C LEU A 81 8.77 -12.82 9.01
N ASN A 82 7.85 -13.46 8.29
CA ASN A 82 7.93 -14.88 8.01
C ASN A 82 8.96 -15.13 6.89
N PRO A 83 10.09 -15.84 7.18
CA PRO A 83 11.15 -16.05 6.20
C PRO A 83 10.75 -16.92 5.00
N LYS A 84 9.61 -17.61 5.08
CA LYS A 84 9.04 -18.38 3.96
C LYS A 84 8.09 -17.56 3.07
N VAL A 85 7.61 -16.42 3.56
CA VAL A 85 6.70 -15.52 2.84
C VAL A 85 7.49 -14.38 2.16
N ARG A 86 8.45 -13.80 2.87
CA ARG A 86 9.24 -12.66 2.38
C ARG A 86 9.81 -12.81 0.95
N PRO A 87 10.37 -13.98 0.55
CA PRO A 87 10.92 -14.13 -0.81
C PRO A 87 9.87 -13.94 -1.92
N ASP A 88 8.61 -14.25 -1.64
CA ASP A 88 7.51 -14.17 -2.61
C ASP A 88 6.95 -12.75 -2.76
N LEU A 89 7.34 -11.81 -1.89
CA LEU A 89 6.82 -10.45 -1.86
C LEU A 89 7.81 -9.40 -2.38
N GLN A 90 8.84 -9.79 -3.14
CA GLN A 90 9.88 -8.86 -3.63
C GLN A 90 9.34 -7.80 -4.59
N ASN A 91 8.22 -8.08 -5.24
CA ASN A 91 7.51 -7.21 -6.18
C ASN A 91 6.36 -6.42 -5.53
N VAL A 92 6.20 -6.51 -4.19
CA VAL A 92 5.13 -5.85 -3.44
C VAL A 92 5.66 -4.61 -2.72
N PHE A 93 4.93 -3.52 -2.86
CA PHE A 93 5.16 -2.20 -2.24
C PHE A 93 3.95 -1.82 -1.40
N TYR A 94 4.12 -0.88 -0.47
CA TYR A 94 3.08 -0.47 0.46
C TYR A 94 2.98 1.05 0.47
N ASP A 95 1.81 1.59 0.16
CA ASP A 95 1.62 3.03 0.32
C ASP A 95 1.08 3.38 1.71
N LEU A 96 1.21 4.64 2.06
CA LEU A 96 0.80 5.17 3.35
C LEU A 96 -0.47 6.06 3.25
N ALA A 97 -1.20 5.96 2.14
CA ALA A 97 -2.45 6.68 1.95
C ALA A 97 -3.42 6.42 3.12
N ALA A 98 -4.12 7.43 3.57
CA ALA A 98 -5.06 7.42 4.70
C ALA A 98 -4.50 6.93 6.05
N CYS A 99 -3.25 6.53 6.16
CA CYS A 99 -2.69 5.96 7.41
C CYS A 99 -2.92 6.82 8.67
N PRO A 100 -2.91 8.17 8.65
CA PRO A 100 -3.22 8.95 9.85
C PRO A 100 -4.66 8.77 10.38
N LEU A 101 -5.57 8.25 9.56
CA LEU A 101 -6.93 7.89 9.99
C LEU A 101 -7.00 6.51 10.63
N LEU A 102 -6.10 5.61 10.24
CA LEU A 102 -6.19 4.18 10.50
C LEU A 102 -5.29 3.75 11.66
N TYR A 103 -4.11 4.36 11.78
CA TYR A 103 -3.05 3.84 12.65
C TYR A 103 -2.43 4.91 13.53
N ASP A 104 -1.90 4.46 14.68
CA ASP A 104 -1.00 5.27 15.49
C ASP A 104 0.29 5.56 14.70
N PRO A 105 0.85 6.79 14.78
CA PRO A 105 2.04 7.18 14.00
C PRO A 105 3.29 6.31 14.21
N GLN A 106 3.42 5.60 15.32
CA GLN A 106 4.52 4.64 15.53
C GLN A 106 4.58 3.54 14.45
N VAL A 107 3.47 3.28 13.76
CA VAL A 107 3.41 2.28 12.67
C VAL A 107 4.41 2.58 11.57
N TYR A 108 4.69 3.85 11.27
CA TYR A 108 5.55 4.23 10.15
C TYR A 108 6.97 3.70 10.30
N ARG A 109 7.57 3.89 11.49
CA ARG A 109 8.92 3.36 11.74
C ARG A 109 8.94 1.84 11.73
N GLN A 110 7.93 1.22 12.33
CA GLN A 110 7.83 -0.25 12.37
C GLN A 110 7.72 -0.86 10.97
N LEU A 111 6.92 -0.27 10.08
CA LEU A 111 6.82 -0.74 8.69
C LEU A 111 8.17 -0.65 7.97
N ILE A 112 8.84 0.49 8.08
CA ILE A 112 10.16 0.70 7.46
C ILE A 112 11.18 -0.33 7.98
N ASP A 113 11.17 -0.61 9.28
CA ASP A 113 12.09 -1.57 9.90
C ASP A 113 11.80 -3.02 9.47
N VAL A 114 10.53 -3.34 9.16
CA VAL A 114 10.13 -4.67 8.72
C VAL A 114 10.45 -4.93 7.26
N VAL A 115 10.04 -4.02 6.36
CA VAL A 115 10.10 -4.27 4.90
C VAL A 115 11.22 -3.53 4.19
N GLY A 116 11.86 -2.54 4.85
CA GLY A 116 12.79 -1.61 4.22
C GLY A 116 12.08 -0.37 3.65
N TYR A 117 12.75 0.77 3.71
CA TYR A 117 12.20 2.04 3.21
C TYR A 117 12.00 2.03 1.68
N GLU A 118 12.71 1.18 0.96
CA GLU A 118 12.62 1.03 -0.49
C GLU A 118 11.26 0.50 -0.96
N LYS A 119 10.51 -0.15 -0.07
CA LYS A 119 9.17 -0.69 -0.36
C LYS A 119 8.03 0.23 0.07
N ILE A 120 8.33 1.34 0.74
CA ILE A 120 7.33 2.26 1.27
C ILE A 120 7.12 3.42 0.29
N ILE A 121 5.87 3.71 -0.04
CA ILE A 121 5.47 4.80 -0.93
C ILE A 121 4.57 5.75 -0.16
N TRP A 122 4.82 7.06 -0.26
CA TRP A 122 3.94 8.06 0.31
C TRP A 122 2.76 8.34 -0.62
N GLY A 123 1.55 8.10 -0.13
CA GLY A 123 0.29 8.40 -0.78
C GLY A 123 -0.57 9.33 0.08
N THR A 124 -1.52 10.03 -0.53
CA THR A 124 -2.37 11.02 0.16
C THR A 124 -3.81 10.58 0.35
N ASP A 125 -4.31 9.73 -0.53
CA ASP A 125 -5.73 9.38 -0.62
C ASP A 125 -6.62 10.63 -0.86
N TYR A 126 -6.16 11.52 -1.75
CA TYR A 126 -6.92 12.72 -2.09
C TYR A 126 -8.32 12.35 -2.67
N PRO A 127 -9.41 13.00 -2.27
CA PRO A 127 -9.49 14.28 -1.51
C PRO A 127 -9.72 14.12 0.00
N LEU A 128 -9.30 13.02 0.60
CA LEU A 128 -9.55 12.71 1.99
C LEU A 128 -8.87 13.70 2.96
N ARG A 129 -9.56 14.05 4.03
CA ARG A 129 -8.94 14.74 5.17
C ARG A 129 -8.36 13.68 6.12
N VAL A 130 -7.07 13.43 6.02
CA VAL A 130 -6.41 12.36 6.77
C VAL A 130 -6.24 12.66 8.27
N MET A 131 -6.46 13.91 8.69
CA MET A 131 -6.49 14.34 10.11
C MET A 131 -7.75 15.18 10.36
N PRO A 132 -8.97 14.60 10.32
CA PRO A 132 -10.23 15.36 10.29
C PRO A 132 -10.49 16.16 11.56
N LYS A 133 -9.85 15.83 12.69
CA LYS A 133 -9.96 16.59 13.95
C LYS A 133 -9.24 17.94 13.91
N THR A 134 -8.28 18.11 13.01
CA THR A 134 -7.42 19.29 12.91
C THR A 134 -7.45 19.96 11.54
N GLN A 135 -8.07 19.32 10.54
CA GLN A 135 -8.12 19.79 9.16
C GLN A 135 -9.54 20.15 8.74
N GLU A 136 -9.71 21.37 8.24
CA GLU A 136 -10.96 21.79 7.56
C GLU A 136 -11.00 21.35 6.09
N LYS A 137 -9.83 21.21 5.47
CA LYS A 137 -9.62 20.76 4.09
C LYS A 137 -8.42 19.84 4.02
N PRO A 138 -8.24 19.05 2.93
CA PRO A 138 -7.06 18.20 2.74
C PRO A 138 -5.75 18.98 2.92
N ASP A 139 -4.88 18.51 3.82
CA ASP A 139 -3.57 19.11 4.11
C ASP A 139 -2.51 17.99 4.14
N PHE A 140 -1.81 17.85 3.02
CA PHE A 140 -0.81 16.80 2.84
C PHE A 140 0.57 17.21 3.38
N ALA A 141 0.83 18.51 3.54
CA ALA A 141 2.06 19.00 4.15
C ALA A 141 2.15 18.57 5.62
N SER A 142 1.07 18.70 6.36
CA SER A 142 0.98 18.22 7.75
C SER A 142 1.18 16.71 7.84
N PHE A 143 0.61 15.93 6.93
CA PHE A 143 0.82 14.47 6.90
C PHE A 143 2.29 14.12 6.58
N LYS A 144 2.88 14.78 5.58
CA LYS A 144 4.29 14.58 5.26
C LYS A 144 5.21 14.87 6.45
N ASN A 145 4.94 15.96 7.17
CA ASN A 145 5.70 16.34 8.36
C ASN A 145 5.50 15.33 9.50
N LEU A 146 4.27 14.87 9.72
CA LEU A 146 3.97 13.84 10.70
C LEU A 146 4.80 12.58 10.42
N LEU A 147 4.72 12.04 9.20
CA LEU A 147 5.48 10.87 8.80
C LEU A 147 6.99 11.06 9.00
N HIS A 148 7.54 12.20 8.55
CA HIS A 148 8.96 12.49 8.66
C HIS A 148 9.43 12.49 10.12
N ASN A 149 8.67 13.14 11.00
CA ASN A 149 9.03 13.31 12.40
C ASN A 149 8.85 12.03 13.20
N GLU A 150 7.72 11.35 13.05
CA GLU A 150 7.38 10.15 13.83
C GLU A 150 8.24 8.95 13.42
N ALA A 151 8.49 8.79 12.13
CA ALA A 151 9.40 7.74 11.65
C ALA A 151 10.88 8.12 11.78
N LYS A 152 11.21 9.37 12.16
CA LYS A 152 12.60 9.90 12.27
C LYS A 152 13.39 9.62 10.99
N LEU A 153 12.80 9.97 9.84
CA LEU A 153 13.39 9.65 8.54
C LEU A 153 14.73 10.34 8.35
N SER A 154 15.74 9.58 7.95
CA SER A 154 16.96 10.12 7.37
C SER A 154 16.66 10.79 6.01
N SER A 155 17.55 11.64 5.53
CA SER A 155 17.40 12.29 4.22
C SER A 155 17.25 11.28 3.08
N LYS A 156 17.92 10.12 3.17
CA LYS A 156 17.84 9.05 2.17
C LYS A 156 16.46 8.39 2.18
N GLU A 157 15.95 8.02 3.36
CA GLU A 157 14.62 7.43 3.52
C GLU A 157 13.53 8.41 3.05
N ALA A 158 13.61 9.67 3.47
CA ALA A 158 12.67 10.71 3.06
C ALA A 158 12.64 10.90 1.53
N SER A 159 13.81 10.99 0.87
CA SER A 159 13.88 11.10 -0.60
C SER A 159 13.28 9.90 -1.30
N ALA A 160 13.52 8.70 -0.80
CA ALA A 160 12.98 7.47 -1.36
C ALA A 160 11.46 7.42 -1.19
N ILE A 161 10.95 7.56 0.04
CA ILE A 161 9.53 7.41 0.38
C ILE A 161 8.67 8.49 -0.29
N PHE A 162 9.12 9.77 -0.27
CA PHE A 162 8.35 10.89 -0.80
C PHE A 162 8.37 11.05 -2.33
N GLY A 163 9.00 10.13 -3.05
CA GLY A 163 8.95 10.15 -4.52
C GLY A 163 9.88 9.17 -5.21
N GLY A 164 11.08 8.92 -4.67
CA GLY A 164 12.07 8.07 -5.31
C GLY A 164 11.56 6.66 -5.60
N ASN A 165 10.88 6.04 -4.63
CA ASN A 165 10.41 4.66 -4.77
C ASN A 165 9.33 4.52 -5.85
N ILE A 166 8.33 5.42 -5.89
CA ILE A 166 7.31 5.35 -6.95
C ILE A 166 7.93 5.59 -8.33
N LEU A 167 8.86 6.55 -8.45
CA LEU A 167 9.54 6.81 -9.71
C LEU A 167 10.38 5.62 -10.20
N SER A 168 10.94 4.81 -9.28
CA SER A 168 11.76 3.65 -9.63
C SER A 168 10.97 2.46 -10.19
N ILE A 169 9.65 2.44 -10.00
CA ILE A 169 8.77 1.35 -10.45
C ILE A 169 7.82 1.75 -11.59
N LEU A 170 7.82 3.01 -11.97
CA LEU A 170 7.12 3.48 -13.17
C LEU A 170 7.91 3.11 -14.43
N PRO A 171 7.22 2.88 -15.57
CA PRO A 171 7.86 2.60 -16.85
C PRO A 171 8.67 3.77 -17.39
#